data_79179981bb400f49d71f64b4e81f9a1c
#
_entry.id   79179981bb400f49d71f64b4e81f9a1c
#
_cell.length_a   1.000
_cell.length_b   1.000
_cell.length_c   1.000
_cell.angle_alpha   90.00
_cell.angle_beta   90.00
_cell.angle_gamma   90.00
#
_symmetry.space_group_name_H-M   'P 1'
#
loop_
_entity.id
_entity.type
_entity.pdbx_description
1 polymer ?
#
loop_
_entity_poly.entity_id
_entity_poly.type
_entity_poly.pdbx_seq_one_letter_code
_entity_poly.pdbx_strand_id
1 'polypeptide(L)'
;MRAKLALVIIGGASGAGAAEPERLKDLAKFLGVDDVIHFMPPIAREDLPDWYRASDLVCVPSYSESFGLVALEAQACGTPVVATAIGGLRTAVADGISGSLVDGHDPRAWSAVISRLLADPARRITLSLGAISHAANFGWESTARRTLDVYDWVLSRGEETSIKLAQ
;
A
#
# COMPACT_ATOMS: atom_id res chain seq x y z
N MET A 1 10.65 -10.36 -27.29
CA MET A 1 9.69 -11.13 -26.47
C MET A 1 8.98 -10.14 -25.55
N ARG A 2 7.67 -9.88 -25.73
CA ARG A 2 6.90 -9.17 -24.71
C ARG A 2 6.99 -10.00 -23.42
N ALA A 3 7.43 -9.38 -22.33
CA ALA A 3 7.37 -10.03 -21.02
C ALA A 3 5.91 -10.44 -20.77
N LYS A 4 5.69 -11.63 -20.19
CA LYS A 4 4.36 -12.05 -19.78
C LYS A 4 3.99 -11.25 -18.53
N LEU A 5 3.47 -10.05 -18.74
CA LEU A 5 2.96 -9.18 -17.69
C LEU A 5 1.43 -9.33 -17.66
N ALA A 6 0.86 -9.42 -16.47
CA ALA A 6 -0.56 -9.27 -16.25
C ALA A 6 -0.76 -8.17 -15.19
N LEU A 7 -1.56 -7.17 -15.51
CA LEU A 7 -2.00 -6.15 -14.58
C LEU A 7 -3.48 -6.41 -14.22
N VAL A 8 -3.78 -6.57 -12.96
CA VAL A 8 -5.14 -6.72 -12.46
C VAL A 8 -5.54 -5.45 -11.71
N ILE A 9 -6.65 -4.86 -12.11
CA ILE A 9 -7.26 -3.71 -11.45
C ILE A 9 -8.58 -4.17 -10.85
N ILE A 10 -8.63 -4.25 -9.51
CA ILE A 10 -9.82 -4.70 -8.78
C ILE A 10 -10.52 -3.49 -8.17
N GLY A 11 -11.80 -3.35 -8.44
CA GLY A 11 -12.60 -2.27 -7.89
C GLY A 11 -13.66 -1.79 -8.85
N GLY A 12 -14.29 -0.69 -8.51
CA GLY A 12 -15.36 -0.08 -9.29
C GLY A 12 -15.38 1.43 -9.12
N ALA A 13 -16.36 2.06 -9.79
CA ALA A 13 -16.59 3.48 -9.65
C ALA A 13 -16.91 3.84 -8.20
N SER A 14 -16.23 4.84 -7.64
CA SER A 14 -16.48 5.36 -6.30
C SER A 14 -16.59 6.89 -6.33
N GLY A 15 -17.62 7.42 -5.66
CA GLY A 15 -17.80 8.87 -5.52
C GLY A 15 -17.93 9.60 -6.86
N ALA A 16 -17.29 10.77 -6.99
CA ALA A 16 -17.33 11.61 -8.18
C ALA A 16 -16.58 11.02 -9.41
N GLY A 17 -15.87 9.90 -9.22
CA GLY A 17 -15.07 9.21 -10.26
C GLY A 17 -15.82 8.09 -10.99
N ALA A 18 -17.15 8.11 -11.07
CA ALA A 18 -17.96 7.04 -11.68
C ALA A 18 -17.54 6.64 -13.10
N ALA A 19 -16.96 7.55 -13.88
CA ALA A 19 -16.47 7.29 -15.24
C ALA A 19 -15.02 6.77 -15.31
N GLU A 20 -14.32 6.69 -14.19
CA GLU A 20 -12.88 6.36 -14.13
C GLU A 20 -12.53 4.97 -14.70
N PRO A 21 -13.28 3.88 -14.41
CA PRO A 21 -12.97 2.58 -14.98
C PRO A 21 -13.04 2.53 -16.51
N GLU A 22 -14.01 3.20 -17.13
CA GLU A 22 -14.13 3.24 -18.58
C GLU A 22 -13.00 4.05 -19.20
N ARG A 23 -12.62 5.18 -18.61
CA ARG A 23 -11.49 5.99 -19.04
C ARG A 23 -10.18 5.20 -19.03
N LEU A 24 -9.96 4.36 -18.00
CA LEU A 24 -8.79 3.51 -17.92
C LEU A 24 -8.79 2.41 -19.00
N LYS A 25 -9.94 1.83 -19.31
CA LYS A 25 -10.08 0.86 -20.40
C LYS A 25 -9.78 1.49 -21.76
N ASP A 26 -10.28 2.70 -22.00
CA ASP A 26 -10.02 3.42 -23.23
C ASP A 26 -8.53 3.80 -23.37
N LEU A 27 -7.91 4.20 -22.27
CA LEU A 27 -6.46 4.46 -22.23
C LEU A 27 -5.66 3.19 -22.54
N ALA A 28 -6.04 2.05 -21.95
CA ALA A 28 -5.39 0.76 -22.22
C ALA A 28 -5.43 0.39 -23.71
N LYS A 29 -6.59 0.55 -24.35
CA LYS A 29 -6.76 0.35 -25.79
C LYS A 29 -5.91 1.32 -26.61
N PHE A 30 -5.95 2.60 -26.27
CA PHE A 30 -5.17 3.64 -26.94
C PHE A 30 -3.65 3.33 -26.88
N LEU A 31 -3.18 2.80 -25.77
CA LEU A 31 -1.79 2.41 -25.57
C LEU A 31 -1.46 1.01 -26.13
N GLY A 32 -2.44 0.24 -26.58
CA GLY A 32 -2.26 -1.12 -27.12
C GLY A 32 -1.76 -2.11 -26.08
N VAL A 33 -2.25 -2.01 -24.84
CA VAL A 33 -1.89 -2.88 -23.70
C VAL A 33 -3.11 -3.53 -23.03
N ASP A 34 -4.28 -3.43 -23.65
CA ASP A 34 -5.53 -3.97 -23.14
C ASP A 34 -5.54 -5.50 -23.07
N ASP A 35 -4.69 -6.17 -23.84
CA ASP A 35 -4.51 -7.62 -23.81
C ASP A 35 -3.84 -8.15 -22.53
N VAL A 36 -3.18 -7.29 -21.76
CA VAL A 36 -2.49 -7.64 -20.50
C VAL A 36 -3.12 -7.02 -19.25
N ILE A 37 -4.19 -6.24 -19.41
CA ILE A 37 -4.89 -5.57 -18.30
C ILE A 37 -6.24 -6.23 -18.06
N HIS A 38 -6.47 -6.68 -16.83
CA HIS A 38 -7.70 -7.33 -16.40
C HIS A 38 -8.44 -6.43 -15.42
N PHE A 39 -9.59 -5.89 -15.84
CA PHE A 39 -10.47 -5.11 -14.97
C PHE A 39 -11.47 -6.03 -14.28
N MET A 40 -11.37 -6.13 -12.97
CA MET A 40 -12.24 -6.96 -12.14
C MET A 40 -13.22 -6.08 -11.35
N PRO A 41 -14.47 -6.51 -11.17
CA PRO A 41 -15.41 -5.83 -10.28
C PRO A 41 -14.90 -5.85 -8.83
N PRO A 42 -15.51 -5.07 -7.91
CA PRO A 42 -15.25 -5.23 -6.49
C PRO A 42 -15.46 -6.67 -6.06
N ILE A 43 -14.54 -7.21 -5.29
CA ILE A 43 -14.58 -8.57 -4.74
C ILE A 43 -14.80 -8.52 -3.23
N ALA A 44 -15.20 -9.64 -2.64
CA ALA A 44 -15.40 -9.75 -1.21
C ALA A 44 -14.07 -9.56 -0.47
N ARG A 45 -14.12 -8.94 0.72
CA ARG A 45 -12.92 -8.62 1.49
C ARG A 45 -12.13 -9.87 1.89
N GLU A 46 -12.82 -10.97 2.14
CA GLU A 46 -12.27 -12.28 2.47
C GLU A 46 -11.45 -12.89 1.32
N ASP A 47 -11.74 -12.52 0.06
CA ASP A 47 -11.06 -13.03 -1.13
C ASP A 47 -9.81 -12.19 -1.50
N LEU A 48 -9.71 -10.94 -1.02
CA LEU A 48 -8.59 -10.06 -1.32
C LEU A 48 -7.21 -10.64 -0.98
N PRO A 49 -7.04 -11.37 0.15
CA PRO A 49 -5.74 -11.95 0.50
C PRO A 49 -5.19 -12.92 -0.56
N ASP A 50 -6.05 -13.63 -1.29
CA ASP A 50 -5.61 -14.55 -2.34
C ASP A 50 -5.08 -13.79 -3.56
N TRP A 51 -5.71 -12.66 -3.90
CA TRP A 51 -5.23 -11.77 -4.94
C TRP A 51 -3.89 -11.13 -4.59
N TYR A 52 -3.73 -10.69 -3.34
CA TYR A 52 -2.44 -10.17 -2.88
C TYR A 52 -1.36 -11.24 -2.98
N ARG A 53 -1.60 -12.44 -2.45
CA ARG A 53 -0.63 -13.56 -2.49
C ARG A 53 -0.28 -14.02 -3.89
N ALA A 54 -1.22 -13.93 -4.84
CA ALA A 54 -0.99 -14.29 -6.24
C ALA A 54 -0.17 -13.24 -7.01
N SER A 55 0.01 -12.04 -6.45
CA SER A 55 0.68 -10.93 -7.12
C SER A 55 2.18 -10.89 -6.81
N ASP A 56 3.01 -10.59 -7.81
CA ASP A 56 4.43 -10.30 -7.61
C ASP A 56 4.66 -8.96 -6.90
N LEU A 57 3.80 -7.97 -7.17
CA LEU A 57 3.84 -6.61 -6.63
C LEU A 57 2.41 -6.06 -6.53
N VAL A 58 2.16 -5.22 -5.55
CA VAL A 58 0.94 -4.38 -5.49
C VAL A 58 1.33 -2.92 -5.69
N CYS A 59 0.63 -2.22 -6.58
CA CYS A 59 0.86 -0.80 -6.88
C CYS A 59 -0.23 0.07 -6.24
N VAL A 60 0.17 1.11 -5.51
CA VAL A 60 -0.72 2.07 -4.85
C VAL A 60 -0.37 3.49 -5.30
N PRO A 61 -0.79 3.91 -6.52
CA PRO A 61 -0.46 5.21 -7.09
C PRO A 61 -1.43 6.31 -6.65
N SER A 62 -1.72 6.40 -5.36
CA SER A 62 -2.69 7.35 -4.82
C SER A 62 -2.20 8.79 -4.94
N TYR A 63 -3.09 9.72 -5.26
CA TYR A 63 -2.86 11.17 -5.20
C TYR A 63 -3.07 11.74 -3.80
N SER A 64 -3.84 11.07 -2.97
CA SER A 64 -4.06 11.38 -1.57
C SER A 64 -4.35 10.08 -0.83
N GLU A 65 -3.69 9.87 0.30
CA GLU A 65 -3.88 8.68 1.12
C GLU A 65 -3.68 9.04 2.59
N SER A 66 -4.68 8.78 3.41
CA SER A 66 -4.63 9.07 4.84
C SER A 66 -3.83 8.05 5.64
N PHE A 67 -3.94 6.76 5.29
CA PHE A 67 -3.29 5.69 6.04
C PHE A 67 -2.58 4.65 5.16
N GLY A 68 -3.24 4.14 4.12
CA GLY A 68 -2.67 3.14 3.22
C GLY A 68 -3.02 1.70 3.57
N LEU A 69 -4.29 1.42 3.89
CA LEU A 69 -4.77 0.08 4.27
C LEU A 69 -4.45 -0.96 3.19
N VAL A 70 -4.67 -0.65 1.91
CA VAL A 70 -4.35 -1.56 0.79
C VAL A 70 -2.88 -1.96 0.79
N ALA A 71 -1.98 -0.99 1.08
CA ALA A 71 -0.56 -1.28 1.16
C ALA A 71 -0.23 -2.20 2.33
N LEU A 72 -0.84 -2.01 3.49
CA LEU A 72 -0.63 -2.86 4.67
C LEU A 72 -1.23 -4.25 4.49
N GLU A 73 -2.41 -4.36 3.89
CA GLU A 73 -3.06 -5.64 3.58
C GLU A 73 -2.19 -6.49 2.63
N ALA A 74 -1.68 -5.88 1.56
CA ALA A 74 -0.76 -6.54 0.63
C ALA A 74 0.51 -7.03 1.35
N GLN A 75 1.12 -6.18 2.16
CA GLN A 75 2.33 -6.50 2.92
C GLN A 75 2.09 -7.61 3.95
N ALA A 76 0.94 -7.60 4.63
CA ALA A 76 0.55 -8.68 5.55
C ALA A 76 0.42 -10.03 4.84
N CYS A 77 0.06 -10.03 3.55
CA CYS A 77 0.04 -11.21 2.70
C CYS A 77 1.41 -11.58 2.11
N GLY A 78 2.47 -10.84 2.43
CA GLY A 78 3.82 -11.07 1.93
C GLY A 78 4.08 -10.48 0.55
N THR A 79 3.22 -9.60 0.05
CA THR A 79 3.40 -9.00 -1.27
C THR A 79 4.04 -7.62 -1.15
N PRO A 80 5.21 -7.39 -1.77
CA PRO A 80 5.86 -6.09 -1.76
C PRO A 80 5.02 -5.02 -2.47
N VAL A 81 5.07 -3.80 -1.94
CA VAL A 81 4.27 -2.68 -2.44
C VAL A 81 5.16 -1.66 -3.15
N VAL A 82 4.67 -1.13 -4.28
CA VAL A 82 5.19 0.10 -4.90
C VAL A 82 4.12 1.18 -4.70
N ALA A 83 4.42 2.22 -3.97
CA ALA A 83 3.45 3.25 -3.62
C ALA A 83 3.97 4.66 -3.86
N THR A 84 3.05 5.61 -4.06
CA THR A 84 3.40 7.02 -4.07
C THR A 84 3.91 7.47 -2.70
N ALA A 85 4.97 8.24 -2.67
CA ALA A 85 5.57 8.77 -1.45
C ALA A 85 4.75 9.94 -0.86
N ILE A 86 3.49 9.69 -0.47
CA ILE A 86 2.58 10.72 0.08
C ILE A 86 1.86 10.23 1.34
N GLY A 87 1.42 11.17 2.15
CA GLY A 87 0.53 10.95 3.30
C GLY A 87 0.89 9.73 4.13
N GLY A 88 -0.11 8.94 4.47
CA GLY A 88 0.04 7.70 5.24
C GLY A 88 0.86 6.61 4.58
N LEU A 89 1.03 6.64 3.24
CA LEU A 89 1.87 5.66 2.53
C LEU A 89 3.34 5.73 2.94
N ARG A 90 3.85 6.89 3.34
CA ARG A 90 5.22 7.03 3.88
C ARG A 90 5.42 6.27 5.19
N THR A 91 4.35 6.01 5.94
CA THR A 91 4.36 5.21 7.16
C THR A 91 4.00 3.76 6.88
N ALA A 92 3.02 3.54 6.00
CA ALA A 92 2.55 2.21 5.67
C ALA A 92 3.56 1.38 4.86
N VAL A 93 4.47 2.02 4.12
CA VAL A 93 5.53 1.35 3.35
C VAL A 93 6.90 1.81 3.84
N ALA A 94 7.67 0.88 4.37
CA ALA A 94 9.08 1.12 4.71
C ALA A 94 9.93 0.99 3.43
N ASP A 95 10.34 2.14 2.87
CA ASP A 95 11.06 2.20 1.60
C ASP A 95 12.34 1.35 1.61
N GLY A 96 12.51 0.51 0.60
CA GLY A 96 13.62 -0.41 0.49
C GLY A 96 13.58 -1.61 1.46
N ILE A 97 12.59 -1.72 2.34
CA ILE A 97 12.43 -2.80 3.33
C ILE A 97 11.18 -3.62 3.04
N SER A 98 10.02 -2.99 2.99
CA SER A 98 8.73 -3.66 2.76
C SER A 98 8.12 -3.38 1.37
N GLY A 99 8.74 -2.49 0.62
CA GLY A 99 8.31 -2.07 -0.70
C GLY A 99 9.21 -0.98 -1.23
N SER A 100 8.69 -0.19 -2.17
CA SER A 100 9.36 0.98 -2.73
C SER A 100 8.42 2.17 -2.80
N LEU A 101 8.92 3.34 -2.41
CA LEU A 101 8.22 4.60 -2.53
C LEU A 101 8.69 5.34 -3.80
N VAL A 102 7.74 5.88 -4.54
CA VAL A 102 7.99 6.67 -5.75
C VAL A 102 7.52 8.10 -5.52
N ASP A 103 8.38 9.07 -5.73
CA ASP A 103 8.00 10.48 -5.65
C ASP A 103 7.20 10.89 -6.90
N GLY A 104 5.99 11.40 -6.66
CA GLY A 104 5.09 11.85 -7.71
C GLY A 104 4.52 10.72 -8.59
N HIS A 105 4.02 11.12 -9.76
CA HIS A 105 3.23 10.23 -10.65
C HIS A 105 3.83 10.17 -12.07
N ASP A 106 5.12 10.46 -12.24
CA ASP A 106 5.78 10.31 -13.54
C ASP A 106 5.78 8.82 -13.94
N PRO A 107 5.12 8.42 -15.05
CA PRO A 107 5.08 7.04 -15.50
C PRO A 107 6.47 6.43 -15.74
N ARG A 108 7.48 7.23 -16.07
CA ARG A 108 8.84 6.75 -16.27
C ARG A 108 9.50 6.32 -14.98
N ALA A 109 9.32 7.10 -13.90
CA ALA A 109 9.81 6.75 -12.58
C ALA A 109 9.16 5.46 -12.07
N TRP A 110 7.85 5.34 -12.19
CA TRP A 110 7.08 4.13 -11.83
C TRP A 110 7.53 2.92 -12.63
N SER A 111 7.62 3.05 -13.95
CA SER A 111 8.07 1.98 -14.85
C SER A 111 9.47 1.48 -14.49
N ALA A 112 10.39 2.39 -14.16
CA ALA A 112 11.76 2.03 -13.79
C ALA A 112 11.81 1.20 -12.49
N VAL A 113 11.01 1.59 -11.46
CA VAL A 113 10.96 0.86 -10.19
C VAL A 113 10.31 -0.51 -10.38
N ILE A 114 9.13 -0.57 -11.03
CA ILE A 114 8.39 -1.81 -11.27
C ILE A 114 9.22 -2.78 -12.10
N SER A 115 9.81 -2.33 -13.22
CA SER A 115 10.59 -3.19 -14.09
C SER A 115 11.81 -3.78 -13.39
N ARG A 116 12.50 -2.99 -12.57
CA ARG A 116 13.64 -3.46 -11.77
C ARG A 116 13.22 -4.54 -10.78
N LEU A 117 12.11 -4.34 -10.08
CA LEU A 117 11.60 -5.31 -9.09
C LEU A 117 11.10 -6.60 -9.77
N LEU A 118 10.41 -6.49 -10.91
CA LEU A 118 9.96 -7.67 -11.66
C LEU A 118 11.14 -8.47 -12.24
N ALA A 119 12.24 -7.82 -12.60
CA ALA A 119 13.45 -8.47 -13.11
C ALA A 119 14.32 -9.11 -12.00
N ASP A 120 14.08 -8.81 -10.73
CA ASP A 120 14.89 -9.29 -9.59
C ASP A 120 14.06 -10.08 -8.58
N PRO A 121 13.87 -11.40 -8.78
CA PRO A 121 13.14 -12.24 -7.84
C PRO A 121 13.75 -12.29 -6.43
N ALA A 122 15.07 -12.23 -6.31
CA ALA A 122 15.75 -12.27 -5.02
C ALA A 122 15.42 -11.02 -4.19
N ARG A 123 15.40 -9.87 -4.87
CA ARG A 123 14.98 -8.61 -4.23
C ARG A 123 13.51 -8.65 -3.79
N ARG A 124 12.61 -9.21 -4.62
CA ARG A 124 11.19 -9.36 -4.23
C ARG A 124 11.03 -10.24 -3.00
N ILE A 125 11.75 -11.36 -2.91
CA ILE A 125 11.74 -12.22 -1.71
C ILE A 125 12.20 -11.45 -0.47
N THR A 126 13.28 -10.69 -0.57
CA THR A 126 13.77 -9.86 0.55
C THR A 126 12.72 -8.84 1.00
N LEU A 127 12.08 -8.15 0.04
CA LEU A 127 11.01 -7.19 0.33
C LEU A 127 9.77 -7.87 0.92
N SER A 128 9.43 -9.08 0.46
CA SER A 128 8.31 -9.88 0.97
C SER A 128 8.47 -10.20 2.47
N LEU A 129 9.64 -10.64 2.88
CA LEU A 129 9.94 -10.88 4.30
C LEU A 129 9.87 -9.59 5.12
N GLY A 130 10.42 -8.50 4.60
CA GLY A 130 10.33 -7.18 5.21
C GLY A 130 8.88 -6.67 5.28
N ALA A 131 8.05 -6.95 4.27
CA ALA A 131 6.64 -6.58 4.21
C ALA A 131 5.84 -7.22 5.34
N ILE A 132 5.98 -8.54 5.54
CA ILE A 132 5.31 -9.27 6.63
C ILE A 132 5.71 -8.68 7.99
N SER A 133 7.02 -8.49 8.21
CA SER A 133 7.54 -7.95 9.47
C SER A 133 7.06 -6.53 9.73
N HIS A 134 7.03 -5.68 8.69
CA HIS A 134 6.57 -4.30 8.80
C HIS A 134 5.07 -4.23 9.11
N ALA A 135 4.24 -4.96 8.35
CA ALA A 135 2.79 -4.98 8.52
C ALA A 135 2.35 -5.47 9.91
N ALA A 136 3.09 -6.38 10.53
CA ALA A 136 2.81 -6.87 11.87
C ALA A 136 2.76 -5.77 12.95
N ASN A 137 3.43 -4.63 12.72
CA ASN A 137 3.42 -3.49 13.64
C ASN A 137 2.12 -2.68 13.61
N PHE A 138 1.22 -2.94 12.65
CA PHE A 138 -0.02 -2.21 12.46
C PHE A 138 -1.28 -3.02 12.85
N GLY A 139 -1.10 -4.17 13.50
CA GLY A 139 -2.20 -4.97 14.03
C GLY A 139 -2.93 -4.27 15.18
N TRP A 140 -4.18 -4.70 15.43
CA TRP A 140 -5.05 -4.11 16.46
C TRP A 140 -4.44 -4.16 17.86
N GLU A 141 -3.72 -5.23 18.21
CA GLU A 141 -3.05 -5.34 19.50
C GLU A 141 -1.96 -4.28 19.68
N SER A 142 -1.13 -4.06 18.63
CA SER A 142 -0.11 -3.02 18.64
C SER A 142 -0.73 -1.62 18.74
N THR A 143 -1.82 -1.39 18.01
CA THR A 143 -2.56 -0.13 18.04
C THR A 143 -3.14 0.13 19.42
N ALA A 144 -3.80 -0.85 20.03
CA ALA A 144 -4.36 -0.73 21.38
C ALA A 144 -3.28 -0.42 22.41
N ARG A 145 -2.15 -1.13 22.36
CA ARG A 145 -1.03 -0.89 23.29
C ARG A 145 -0.51 0.54 23.17
N ARG A 146 -0.22 1.01 21.96
CA ARG A 146 0.25 2.39 21.73
C ARG A 146 -0.77 3.44 22.19
N THR A 147 -2.06 3.15 22.07
CA THR A 147 -3.11 4.05 22.56
C THR A 147 -3.09 4.12 24.08
N LEU A 148 -2.93 2.98 24.77
CA LEU A 148 -2.80 2.95 26.22
C LEU A 148 -1.54 3.69 26.68
N ASP A 149 -0.41 3.50 26.03
CA ASP A 149 0.84 4.23 26.32
C ASP A 149 0.63 5.76 26.28
N VAL A 150 -0.17 6.26 25.31
CA VAL A 150 -0.51 7.69 25.25
C VAL A 150 -1.38 8.11 26.43
N TYR A 151 -2.36 7.29 26.82
CA TYR A 151 -3.20 7.59 27.99
C TYR A 151 -2.37 7.62 29.28
N ASP A 152 -1.50 6.65 29.50
CA ASP A 152 -0.62 6.60 30.66
C ASP A 152 0.32 7.81 30.69
N TRP A 153 0.85 8.22 29.55
CA TRP A 153 1.69 9.41 29.42
C TRP A 153 0.94 10.71 29.78
N VAL A 154 -0.34 10.84 29.37
CA VAL A 154 -1.17 12.03 29.69
C VAL A 154 -1.50 12.05 31.19
N LEU A 155 -1.87 10.91 31.76
CA LEU A 155 -2.22 10.80 33.18
C LEU A 155 -1.04 11.12 34.09
N SER A 156 0.16 10.58 33.79
CA SER A 156 1.36 10.87 34.59
C SER A 156 1.77 12.34 34.58
N ARG A 157 1.59 13.04 33.45
CA ARG A 157 1.83 14.48 33.36
C ARG A 157 0.76 15.32 34.10
N GLY A 158 -0.47 14.84 34.14
CA GLY A 158 -1.54 15.47 34.92
C GLY A 158 -1.26 15.48 36.43
N GLU A 159 -0.68 14.38 36.96
CA GLU A 159 -0.25 14.30 38.36
C GLU A 159 0.89 15.27 38.68
N GLU A 160 1.92 15.37 37.83
CA GLU A 160 3.02 16.33 38.02
C GLU A 160 2.53 17.79 38.01
N THR A 161 1.55 18.11 37.20
CA THR A 161 0.95 19.45 37.13
C THR A 161 0.10 19.76 38.36
N SER A 162 -0.65 18.79 38.88
CA SER A 162 -1.45 18.92 40.09
C SER A 162 -0.59 19.13 41.35
N ILE A 163 0.58 18.49 41.44
CA ILE A 163 1.51 18.66 42.54
C ILE A 163 2.16 20.06 42.51
N LYS A 164 2.45 20.61 41.32
CA LYS A 164 3.00 21.96 41.18
C LYS A 164 2.01 23.10 41.51
N LEU A 165 0.71 22.85 41.37
CA LEU A 165 -0.34 23.82 41.71
C LEU A 165 -0.75 23.80 43.20
N ALA A 166 -0.32 22.76 43.94
CA ALA A 166 -0.60 22.59 45.36
C ALA A 166 0.55 23.08 46.27
N GLN A 167 1.61 23.64 45.74
CA GLN A 167 2.72 24.32 46.42
C GLN A 167 2.69 25.82 46.16
#